data_95a0b45e723985e9c854eec46ff946c7
#
_entry.id   95a0b45e723985e9c854eec46ff946c7
#
_cell.length_a   1.000
_cell.length_b   1.000
_cell.length_c   1.000
_cell.angle_alpha   90.00
_cell.angle_beta   90.00
_cell.angle_gamma   90.00
#
_symmetry.space_group_name_H-M   'P 1'
#
loop_
_entity.id
_entity.type
_entity.pdbx_description
1 polymer ?
#
loop_
_entity_poly.entity_id
_entity_poly.type
_entity_poly.pdbx_seq_one_letter_code
_entity_poly.pdbx_strand_id
1 'polypeptide(L)'
;MKNRIVLVISALLLAGSLMAQVENEPPRGMRPPMGNRPPGRPGDMRMPGGPGGPGHRNQNITYSGATELAAAVTETNKTYQSSKTDENALLISTREAVTIAQPTISKTGSSDGGDNCSFFGVNAALLVKGGSTTTIKGGTITSDADGANGVFSYGGNGGHNGGQGDGTTVIIEDTRIITTGGGSGGIMTTGGGVMRAKNLTVVTSGRSSAPIRSDRGGGIVTVEGGSYTSNGQGSPVIYSTADITVSDATLTSNMSEGAVIEGKNSITLNNCEMTVSNTNRNGHAQFLDAIMIYQSFSGDADSGNSHFTMNGGSLTNRQGHLFHVTNTNAIISLNDVKLTNDDSAKVLLSVCADGWQGASNKATLNASHQQMEGTILVGNDSELTLNLADGSTFNGSIGGNITNAAGNTISTETGTVNVTLGDDCTWNLTADTYITSLKGDVSRIKANGYRLFVNGKEFIR
;
A
#
# COMPACT_ATOMS: atom_id res chain seq x y z
N MET A 1 -17.63 51.68 46.48
CA MET A 1 -17.72 51.42 45.04
C MET A 1 -16.29 51.28 44.55
N LYS A 2 -15.82 50.05 44.47
CA LYS A 2 -14.40 49.72 44.11
C LYS A 2 -14.37 49.06 42.73
N ASN A 3 -13.79 49.76 41.77
CA ASN A 3 -13.48 49.29 40.44
C ASN A 3 -12.39 48.19 40.52
N ARG A 4 -12.63 47.01 39.95
CA ARG A 4 -11.59 46.05 39.68
C ARG A 4 -11.29 46.08 38.18
N ILE A 5 -10.06 46.48 37.86
CA ILE A 5 -9.45 46.40 36.54
C ILE A 5 -8.91 45.01 36.41
N VAL A 6 -9.35 44.30 35.35
CA VAL A 6 -8.78 43.02 34.95
C VAL A 6 -7.71 43.32 33.89
N LEU A 7 -6.47 43.03 34.22
CA LEU A 7 -5.32 43.12 33.32
C LEU A 7 -5.22 41.83 32.50
N VAL A 8 -5.41 41.95 31.18
CA VAL A 8 -5.13 40.87 30.24
C VAL A 8 -3.67 40.99 29.78
N ILE A 9 -2.84 40.06 30.20
CA ILE A 9 -1.44 39.98 29.75
C ILE A 9 -1.43 39.12 28.48
N SER A 10 -1.18 39.79 27.35
CA SER A 10 -0.89 39.11 26.06
C SER A 10 0.58 38.68 26.07
N ALA A 11 0.84 37.38 26.15
CA ALA A 11 2.16 36.83 25.93
C ALA A 11 2.40 36.68 24.44
N LEU A 12 3.24 37.54 23.86
CA LEU A 12 3.84 37.36 22.54
C LEU A 12 4.93 36.29 22.67
N LEU A 13 4.70 35.11 22.10
CA LEU A 13 5.75 34.09 21.87
C LEU A 13 6.43 34.43 20.54
N LEU A 14 7.66 34.92 20.60
CA LEU A 14 8.58 34.97 19.47
C LEU A 14 8.94 33.51 19.11
N ALA A 15 8.51 33.06 17.95
CA ALA A 15 9.03 31.82 17.34
C ALA A 15 10.39 32.14 16.72
N GLY A 16 11.47 31.81 17.43
CA GLY A 16 12.80 31.78 16.88
C GLY A 16 12.94 30.58 15.95
N SER A 17 13.19 30.85 14.67
CA SER A 17 13.53 29.84 13.67
C SER A 17 14.87 29.19 14.02
N LEU A 18 14.84 27.98 14.58
CA LEU A 18 16.02 27.13 14.64
C LEU A 18 16.15 26.43 13.27
N MET A 19 17.05 26.94 12.44
CA MET A 19 17.56 26.20 11.28
C MET A 19 18.36 25.02 11.81
N ALA A 20 17.80 23.81 11.73
CA ALA A 20 18.56 22.60 11.91
C ALA A 20 19.52 22.47 10.71
N GLN A 21 20.81 22.58 10.97
CA GLN A 21 21.86 22.22 10.02
C GLN A 21 21.73 20.74 9.72
N VAL A 22 21.52 20.44 8.44
CA VAL A 22 21.67 19.08 7.91
C VAL A 22 23.16 18.77 7.96
N GLU A 23 23.59 17.97 8.92
CA GLU A 23 24.93 17.35 8.87
C GLU A 23 24.94 16.36 7.70
N ASN A 24 25.76 16.67 6.69
CA ASN A 24 26.08 15.76 5.61
C ASN A 24 26.90 14.59 6.18
N GLU A 25 26.31 13.40 6.20
CA GLU A 25 27.12 12.18 6.38
C GLU A 25 28.10 12.05 5.21
N PRO A 26 29.36 11.70 5.46
CA PRO A 26 30.34 11.50 4.40
C PRO A 26 29.98 10.27 3.55
N PRO A 27 30.18 10.31 2.22
CA PRO A 27 29.89 9.19 1.34
C PRO A 27 30.76 7.99 1.72
N ARG A 28 30.14 6.83 1.94
CA ARG A 28 30.81 5.54 2.15
C ARG A 28 31.72 5.24 0.98
N GLY A 29 32.94 4.90 1.31
CA GLY A 29 34.13 4.80 0.49
C GLY A 29 33.91 4.19 -0.90
N MET A 30 34.40 4.93 -1.89
CA MET A 30 34.66 4.44 -3.24
C MET A 30 35.70 3.32 -3.20
N ARG A 31 35.36 2.16 -3.75
CA ARG A 31 36.39 1.15 -4.08
C ARG A 31 37.31 1.72 -5.18
N PRO A 32 38.60 1.47 -5.12
CA PRO A 32 39.54 1.93 -6.15
C PRO A 32 39.25 1.26 -7.50
N PRO A 33 39.56 1.92 -8.65
CA PRO A 33 39.28 1.39 -9.98
C PRO A 33 40.17 0.17 -10.26
N MET A 34 39.54 -0.92 -10.73
CA MET A 34 40.26 -2.08 -11.22
C MET A 34 40.98 -1.73 -12.51
N GLY A 35 42.27 -2.05 -12.52
CA GLY A 35 43.18 -1.84 -13.65
C GLY A 35 42.81 -2.60 -14.91
N ASN A 36 43.24 -2.03 -16.04
CA ASN A 36 43.08 -2.51 -17.41
C ASN A 36 43.42 -4.00 -17.57
N ARG A 37 42.45 -4.79 -18.05
CA ARG A 37 42.73 -6.10 -18.67
C ARG A 37 42.68 -5.95 -20.20
N PRO A 38 43.55 -6.63 -20.95
CA PRO A 38 43.55 -6.60 -22.41
C PRO A 38 42.37 -7.36 -23.04
N PRO A 39 41.98 -7.06 -24.30
CA PRO A 39 40.79 -7.61 -24.92
C PRO A 39 40.96 -9.10 -25.29
N GLY A 40 40.08 -9.93 -24.76
CA GLY A 40 39.97 -11.33 -25.11
C GLY A 40 39.04 -11.55 -26.29
N ARG A 41 39.27 -12.62 -27.04
CA ARG A 41 38.71 -13.03 -28.33
C ARG A 41 37.18 -13.07 -28.40
N PRO A 42 36.56 -12.87 -29.61
CA PRO A 42 35.14 -12.99 -29.81
C PRO A 42 34.73 -14.47 -29.87
N GLY A 43 33.80 -14.88 -29.04
CA GLY A 43 33.24 -16.22 -29.13
C GLY A 43 32.58 -16.80 -27.87
N ASP A 44 32.04 -16.02 -26.93
CA ASP A 44 31.17 -16.54 -25.89
C ASP A 44 30.18 -15.42 -25.45
N MET A 45 29.07 -15.32 -26.18
CA MET A 45 27.92 -14.59 -25.68
C MET A 45 27.22 -15.43 -24.57
N ARG A 46 27.76 -15.41 -23.36
CA ARG A 46 26.95 -15.63 -22.19
C ARG A 46 26.27 -14.33 -21.85
N MET A 47 24.95 -14.30 -21.95
CA MET A 47 24.13 -13.26 -21.36
C MET A 47 24.60 -13.02 -19.92
N PRO A 48 24.88 -11.78 -19.49
CA PRO A 48 25.07 -11.52 -18.08
C PRO A 48 23.75 -11.88 -17.40
N GLY A 49 23.77 -12.86 -16.53
CA GLY A 49 22.67 -13.10 -15.62
C GLY A 49 22.38 -11.76 -14.91
N GLY A 50 21.11 -11.32 -14.92
CA GLY A 50 20.68 -10.18 -14.13
C GLY A 50 21.17 -10.33 -12.68
N PRO A 51 21.32 -9.25 -11.92
CA PRO A 51 21.68 -9.35 -10.52
C PRO A 51 20.66 -10.26 -9.86
N GLY A 52 21.09 -11.48 -9.50
CA GLY A 52 20.29 -12.39 -8.71
C GLY A 52 19.88 -11.62 -7.47
N GLY A 53 18.57 -11.51 -7.24
CA GLY A 53 18.05 -11.04 -5.96
C GLY A 53 18.76 -11.80 -4.84
N PRO A 54 18.85 -11.27 -3.62
CA PRO A 54 19.57 -11.89 -2.53
C PRO A 54 19.09 -13.32 -2.40
N GLY A 55 19.99 -14.27 -2.73
CA GLY A 55 19.67 -15.68 -2.79
C GLY A 55 19.04 -16.11 -1.49
N HIS A 56 17.94 -16.83 -1.59
CA HIS A 56 17.27 -17.48 -0.47
C HIS A 56 18.29 -18.26 0.35
N ARG A 57 18.92 -17.60 1.32
CA ARG A 57 19.60 -18.33 2.37
C ARG A 57 18.47 -18.96 3.19
N ASN A 58 18.46 -20.27 3.31
CA ASN A 58 17.77 -20.93 4.41
C ASN A 58 18.35 -20.35 5.70
N GLN A 59 17.82 -19.22 6.13
CA GLN A 59 18.17 -18.64 7.41
C GLN A 59 17.45 -19.50 8.43
N ASN A 60 18.21 -20.17 9.28
CA ASN A 60 17.67 -20.78 10.49
C ASN A 60 17.21 -19.61 11.38
N ILE A 61 15.92 -19.22 11.26
CA ILE A 61 15.34 -18.18 12.09
C ILE A 61 15.18 -18.73 13.50
N THR A 62 15.86 -18.13 14.44
CA THR A 62 15.66 -18.42 15.86
C THR A 62 14.55 -17.53 16.40
N TYR A 63 13.55 -18.15 16.98
CA TYR A 63 12.45 -17.46 17.63
C TYR A 63 12.65 -17.48 19.15
N SER A 64 12.31 -16.39 19.81
CA SER A 64 12.32 -16.25 21.26
C SER A 64 11.08 -15.46 21.69
N GLY A 65 10.41 -15.93 22.72
CA GLY A 65 9.28 -15.25 23.36
C GLY A 65 9.53 -15.04 24.85
N ALA A 66 9.25 -13.83 25.35
CA ALA A 66 9.24 -13.60 26.82
C ALA A 66 8.22 -14.51 27.52
N THR A 67 7.09 -14.75 26.83
CA THR A 67 6.14 -15.80 27.12
C THR A 67 5.94 -16.64 25.86
N GLU A 68 6.02 -17.96 26.01
CA GLU A 68 5.83 -18.92 24.93
C GLU A 68 4.65 -19.85 25.25
N LEU A 69 3.71 -19.97 24.32
CA LEU A 69 2.57 -20.89 24.39
C LEU A 69 2.74 -21.98 23.32
N ALA A 70 2.98 -23.19 23.76
CA ALA A 70 3.24 -24.36 22.91
C ALA A 70 2.14 -25.44 23.00
N ALA A 71 1.01 -25.14 23.62
CA ALA A 71 -0.12 -26.05 23.78
C ALA A 71 -1.44 -25.27 23.80
N ALA A 72 -2.55 -26.00 23.73
CA ALA A 72 -3.89 -25.41 23.88
C ALA A 72 -4.01 -24.72 25.25
N VAL A 73 -4.46 -23.47 25.21
CA VAL A 73 -4.66 -22.67 26.43
C VAL A 73 -5.76 -21.63 26.21
N THR A 74 -6.44 -21.30 27.30
CA THR A 74 -7.33 -20.13 27.36
C THR A 74 -6.87 -19.24 28.51
N GLU A 75 -6.51 -18.01 28.22
CA GLU A 75 -6.04 -17.02 29.17
C GLU A 75 -6.89 -15.76 29.13
N THR A 76 -7.09 -15.12 30.29
CA THR A 76 -7.89 -13.90 30.38
C THR A 76 -7.18 -12.89 31.27
N ASN A 77 -7.22 -11.60 30.88
CA ASN A 77 -6.61 -10.48 31.61
C ASN A 77 -5.12 -10.68 31.93
N LYS A 78 -4.38 -11.32 31.02
CA LYS A 78 -2.94 -11.53 31.19
C LYS A 78 -2.15 -10.38 30.62
N THR A 79 -1.00 -10.14 31.21
CA THR A 79 0.00 -9.17 30.71
C THR A 79 1.21 -9.91 30.17
N TYR A 80 1.64 -9.54 28.97
CA TYR A 80 2.80 -10.07 28.28
C TYR A 80 3.71 -8.90 27.88
N GLN A 81 4.98 -8.98 28.21
CA GLN A 81 5.92 -7.88 27.99
C GLN A 81 7.29 -8.38 27.56
N SER A 82 7.92 -7.64 26.62
CA SER A 82 9.34 -7.80 26.33
C SER A 82 9.99 -6.45 26.06
N SER A 83 11.17 -6.27 26.62
CA SER A 83 12.08 -5.16 26.35
C SER A 83 13.38 -5.60 25.68
N LYS A 84 13.51 -6.89 25.34
CA LYS A 84 14.72 -7.41 24.71
C LYS A 84 14.62 -7.31 23.19
N THR A 85 15.76 -7.12 22.55
CA THR A 85 15.94 -7.21 21.12
C THR A 85 15.63 -8.61 20.62
N ASP A 86 14.93 -8.72 19.47
CA ASP A 86 14.60 -9.96 18.77
C ASP A 86 13.81 -11.00 19.60
N GLU A 87 13.12 -10.55 20.64
CA GLU A 87 12.24 -11.35 21.47
C GLU A 87 10.78 -10.89 21.33
N ASN A 88 9.87 -11.80 21.00
CA ASN A 88 8.43 -11.50 21.01
C ASN A 88 7.94 -11.32 22.45
N ALA A 89 7.00 -10.41 22.70
CA ALA A 89 6.40 -10.34 24.05
C ALA A 89 5.52 -11.56 24.32
N LEU A 90 4.80 -12.04 23.31
CA LEU A 90 4.07 -13.30 23.31
C LEU A 90 4.36 -14.06 22.00
N LEU A 91 4.91 -15.27 22.11
CA LEU A 91 5.12 -16.22 21.03
C LEU A 91 4.13 -17.39 21.18
N ILE A 92 3.29 -17.61 20.18
CA ILE A 92 2.40 -18.77 20.10
C ILE A 92 2.90 -19.67 18.97
N SER A 93 3.40 -20.86 19.33
CA SER A 93 3.96 -21.82 18.37
C SER A 93 3.45 -23.23 18.70
N THR A 94 2.28 -23.57 18.15
CA THR A 94 1.60 -24.84 18.37
C THR A 94 0.70 -25.15 17.17
N ARG A 95 0.16 -26.36 17.09
CA ARG A 95 -0.95 -26.70 16.20
C ARG A 95 -2.32 -26.62 16.87
N GLU A 96 -2.31 -26.40 18.17
CA GLU A 96 -3.51 -26.37 18.99
C GLU A 96 -4.19 -25.00 18.93
N ALA A 97 -5.46 -24.96 19.38
CA ALA A 97 -6.22 -23.72 19.51
C ALA A 97 -5.78 -22.97 20.78
N VAL A 98 -5.56 -21.65 20.63
CA VAL A 98 -5.24 -20.75 21.73
C VAL A 98 -6.27 -19.64 21.79
N THR A 99 -6.74 -19.31 23.00
CA THR A 99 -7.68 -18.18 23.21
C THR A 99 -7.11 -17.23 24.25
N ILE A 100 -6.98 -15.96 23.88
CA ILE A 100 -6.50 -14.88 24.74
C ILE A 100 -7.56 -13.80 24.81
N ALA A 101 -8.13 -13.59 25.97
CA ALA A 101 -9.15 -12.58 26.21
C ALA A 101 -8.60 -11.43 27.06
N GLN A 102 -8.88 -10.19 26.67
CA GLN A 102 -8.48 -8.95 27.33
C GLN A 102 -6.97 -8.90 27.68
N PRO A 103 -6.06 -9.20 26.72
CA PRO A 103 -4.64 -9.12 27.02
C PRO A 103 -4.16 -7.68 27.12
N THR A 104 -3.07 -7.49 27.88
CA THR A 104 -2.19 -6.32 27.76
C THR A 104 -0.85 -6.79 27.24
N ILE A 105 -0.53 -6.47 25.99
CA ILE A 105 0.74 -6.87 25.36
C ILE A 105 1.58 -5.62 25.10
N SER A 106 2.85 -5.63 25.50
CA SER A 106 3.75 -4.50 25.35
C SER A 106 5.13 -4.93 24.86
N LYS A 107 5.64 -4.26 23.82
CA LYS A 107 6.96 -4.49 23.26
C LYS A 107 7.75 -3.19 23.17
N THR A 108 8.96 -3.14 23.74
CA THR A 108 9.82 -1.94 23.72
C THR A 108 11.26 -2.18 23.29
N GLY A 109 11.68 -3.44 23.13
CA GLY A 109 13.02 -3.76 22.59
C GLY A 109 13.04 -3.71 21.08
N SER A 110 13.81 -2.76 20.51
CA SER A 110 13.99 -2.63 19.06
C SER A 110 14.84 -3.75 18.49
N SER A 111 14.63 -4.06 17.22
CA SER A 111 15.43 -4.99 16.42
C SER A 111 16.18 -4.24 15.33
N ASP A 112 17.33 -4.73 14.94
CA ASP A 112 18.05 -4.37 13.71
C ASP A 112 17.90 -5.45 12.62
N GLY A 113 17.06 -6.46 12.88
CA GLY A 113 16.89 -7.66 12.06
C GLY A 113 16.22 -7.45 10.71
N GLY A 114 15.71 -6.25 10.40
CA GLY A 114 15.15 -5.88 9.09
C GLY A 114 14.17 -6.92 8.54
N ASP A 115 14.64 -7.71 7.57
CA ASP A 115 13.86 -8.76 6.88
C ASP A 115 13.31 -9.82 7.84
N ASN A 116 14.04 -10.17 8.91
CA ASN A 116 13.55 -11.16 9.88
C ASN A 116 12.29 -10.67 10.61
N CYS A 117 12.20 -9.38 10.88
CA CYS A 117 11.03 -8.77 11.49
C CYS A 117 9.85 -8.71 10.52
N SER A 118 10.12 -8.32 9.27
CA SER A 118 9.09 -8.12 8.25
C SER A 118 8.56 -9.44 7.65
N PHE A 119 9.41 -10.45 7.50
CA PHE A 119 9.02 -11.68 6.80
C PHE A 119 8.68 -12.85 7.74
N PHE A 120 9.26 -12.86 8.93
CA PHE A 120 9.14 -14.01 9.85
C PHE A 120 8.55 -13.64 11.21
N GLY A 121 8.30 -12.35 11.48
CA GLY A 121 7.69 -11.89 12.72
C GLY A 121 8.61 -11.92 13.95
N VAL A 122 9.92 -11.99 13.73
CA VAL A 122 10.89 -11.77 14.81
C VAL A 122 10.65 -10.40 15.42
N ASN A 123 10.70 -10.30 16.75
CA ASN A 123 10.46 -9.06 17.51
C ASN A 123 9.01 -8.54 17.54
N ALA A 124 8.03 -9.19 16.91
CA ALA A 124 6.64 -8.75 17.02
C ALA A 124 6.15 -8.73 18.48
N ALA A 125 5.20 -7.85 18.82
CA ALA A 125 4.57 -7.88 20.14
C ALA A 125 3.84 -9.21 20.35
N LEU A 126 3.09 -9.68 19.35
CA LEU A 126 2.49 -11.01 19.31
C LEU A 126 2.83 -11.70 17.98
N LEU A 127 3.49 -12.84 18.05
CA LEU A 127 3.71 -13.75 16.92
C LEU A 127 2.94 -15.04 17.08
N VAL A 128 2.16 -15.41 16.07
CA VAL A 128 1.47 -16.71 15.96
C VAL A 128 2.05 -17.47 14.76
N LYS A 129 2.41 -18.75 14.99
CA LYS A 129 3.00 -19.64 13.99
C LYS A 129 2.73 -21.11 14.30
N GLY A 130 3.15 -22.00 13.41
CA GLY A 130 3.16 -23.45 13.63
C GLY A 130 1.82 -24.15 13.45
N GLY A 131 0.89 -23.51 12.70
CA GLY A 131 -0.43 -24.07 12.37
C GLY A 131 -1.50 -23.78 13.42
N SER A 132 -1.22 -22.91 14.41
CA SER A 132 -2.20 -22.54 15.46
C SER A 132 -3.40 -21.78 14.89
N THR A 133 -4.58 -22.08 15.43
CA THR A 133 -5.73 -21.18 15.36
C THR A 133 -5.81 -20.39 16.67
N THR A 134 -5.38 -19.14 16.62
CA THR A 134 -5.34 -18.26 17.80
C THR A 134 -6.45 -17.22 17.74
N THR A 135 -7.27 -17.15 18.79
CA THR A 135 -8.34 -16.16 18.95
C THR A 135 -7.95 -15.13 20.02
N ILE A 136 -7.99 -13.85 19.66
CA ILE A 136 -7.72 -12.71 20.55
C ILE A 136 -9.00 -11.88 20.66
N LYS A 137 -9.46 -11.60 21.88
CA LYS A 137 -10.68 -10.82 22.09
C LYS A 137 -10.44 -9.67 23.05
N GLY A 138 -10.65 -8.44 22.55
CA GLY A 138 -10.46 -7.23 23.34
C GLY A 138 -9.00 -6.99 23.72
N GLY A 139 -8.80 -6.14 24.72
CA GLY A 139 -7.48 -5.82 25.24
C GLY A 139 -6.69 -4.80 24.40
N THR A 140 -5.43 -4.65 24.76
CA THR A 140 -4.54 -3.65 24.15
C THR A 140 -3.18 -4.26 23.80
N ILE A 141 -2.70 -3.97 22.61
CA ILE A 141 -1.38 -4.40 22.12
C ILE A 141 -0.61 -3.14 21.74
N THR A 142 0.55 -2.94 22.33
CA THR A 142 1.40 -1.76 22.07
C THR A 142 2.79 -2.18 21.67
N SER A 143 3.37 -1.45 20.75
CA SER A 143 4.78 -1.57 20.38
C SER A 143 5.40 -0.18 20.21
N ASP A 144 6.41 0.10 21.04
CA ASP A 144 7.26 1.29 20.94
C ASP A 144 8.69 0.83 20.66
N ALA A 145 8.88 0.19 19.50
CA ALA A 145 10.14 -0.44 19.11
C ALA A 145 10.21 -0.64 17.60
N ASP A 146 11.40 -0.51 17.03
CA ASP A 146 11.65 -0.78 15.62
C ASP A 146 11.58 -2.29 15.32
N GLY A 147 11.00 -2.65 14.15
CA GLY A 147 10.82 -4.02 13.73
C GLY A 147 9.80 -4.82 14.56
N ALA A 148 8.96 -4.13 15.33
CA ALA A 148 8.04 -4.76 16.29
C ALA A 148 6.57 -4.61 15.84
N ASN A 149 6.14 -5.45 14.90
CA ASN A 149 4.74 -5.49 14.47
C ASN A 149 3.82 -5.81 15.65
N GLY A 150 2.60 -5.26 15.63
CA GLY A 150 1.62 -5.48 16.70
C GLY A 150 1.20 -6.95 16.79
N VAL A 151 0.56 -7.46 15.73
CA VAL A 151 0.12 -8.87 15.64
C VAL A 151 0.58 -9.48 14.34
N PHE A 152 1.23 -10.61 14.40
CA PHE A 152 1.84 -11.27 13.26
C PHE A 152 1.32 -12.71 13.11
N SER A 153 0.78 -13.04 11.92
CA SER A 153 0.41 -14.40 11.51
C SER A 153 1.42 -14.91 10.48
N TYR A 154 2.28 -15.84 10.87
CA TYR A 154 3.29 -16.43 10.01
C TYR A 154 2.93 -17.87 9.62
N GLY A 155 2.61 -18.08 8.33
CA GLY A 155 2.14 -19.36 7.80
C GLY A 155 3.24 -20.36 7.42
N GLY A 156 4.49 -20.11 7.76
CA GLY A 156 5.56 -21.11 7.70
C GLY A 156 6.17 -21.36 6.32
N ASN A 157 5.70 -20.77 5.21
CA ASN A 157 6.19 -21.12 3.87
C ASN A 157 7.54 -20.46 3.46
N GLY A 158 8.26 -19.88 4.41
CA GLY A 158 9.62 -19.38 4.20
C GLY A 158 9.74 -18.16 3.28
N GLY A 159 8.64 -17.50 2.93
CA GLY A 159 8.65 -16.31 2.09
C GLY A 159 8.58 -16.55 0.60
N HIS A 160 8.12 -17.72 0.17
CA HIS A 160 7.80 -17.99 -1.23
C HIS A 160 6.37 -17.57 -1.55
N ASN A 161 6.20 -16.69 -2.54
CA ASN A 161 4.88 -16.28 -2.99
C ASN A 161 4.11 -17.47 -3.60
N GLY A 162 2.79 -17.50 -3.30
CA GLY A 162 1.90 -18.56 -3.77
C GLY A 162 2.10 -19.93 -3.11
N GLY A 163 2.96 -20.02 -2.09
CA GLY A 163 3.06 -21.21 -1.25
C GLY A 163 1.88 -21.32 -0.31
N GLN A 164 1.41 -22.55 -0.06
CA GLN A 164 0.39 -22.76 0.95
C GLN A 164 1.01 -22.61 2.34
N GLY A 165 0.30 -21.88 3.24
CA GLY A 165 0.65 -21.81 4.64
C GLY A 165 0.43 -23.14 5.38
N ASP A 166 0.93 -23.20 6.60
CA ASP A 166 0.84 -24.36 7.50
C ASP A 166 -0.50 -24.43 8.27
N GLY A 167 -1.45 -23.54 7.96
CA GLY A 167 -2.73 -23.43 8.62
C GLY A 167 -2.79 -22.37 9.74
N THR A 168 -1.68 -21.69 10.01
CA THR A 168 -1.65 -20.61 11.04
C THR A 168 -2.73 -19.58 10.74
N THR A 169 -3.62 -19.38 11.72
CA THR A 169 -4.75 -18.46 11.63
C THR A 169 -4.85 -17.62 12.91
N VAL A 170 -4.92 -16.30 12.73
CA VAL A 170 -5.23 -15.36 13.80
C VAL A 170 -6.63 -14.81 13.60
N ILE A 171 -7.47 -14.92 14.62
CA ILE A 171 -8.80 -14.30 14.71
C ILE A 171 -8.68 -13.24 15.81
N ILE A 172 -8.88 -11.98 15.48
CA ILE A 172 -8.72 -10.87 16.42
C ILE A 172 -9.91 -9.93 16.38
N GLU A 173 -10.51 -9.68 17.54
CA GLU A 173 -11.75 -8.92 17.65
C GLU A 173 -11.65 -7.86 18.76
N ASP A 174 -12.27 -6.68 18.54
CA ASP A 174 -12.47 -5.61 19.52
C ASP A 174 -11.18 -5.16 20.23
N THR A 175 -10.03 -5.29 19.58
CA THR A 175 -8.70 -5.06 20.12
C THR A 175 -8.14 -3.70 19.67
N ARG A 176 -7.44 -3.02 20.57
CA ARG A 176 -6.70 -1.78 20.28
C ARG A 176 -5.22 -2.12 20.05
N ILE A 177 -4.69 -1.67 18.92
CA ILE A 177 -3.29 -1.88 18.53
C ILE A 177 -2.63 -0.51 18.26
N ILE A 178 -1.49 -0.23 18.90
CA ILE A 178 -0.72 1.00 18.69
C ILE A 178 0.74 0.62 18.47
N THR A 179 1.32 1.06 17.35
CA THR A 179 2.75 0.89 17.07
C THR A 179 3.39 2.24 16.71
N THR A 180 4.60 2.51 17.21
CA THR A 180 5.30 3.77 16.99
C THR A 180 6.66 3.61 16.31
N GLY A 181 7.28 2.43 16.36
CA GLY A 181 8.59 2.15 15.77
C GLY A 181 8.56 2.00 14.25
N GLY A 182 9.72 2.18 13.62
CA GLY A 182 9.91 1.91 12.19
C GLY A 182 9.81 0.42 11.86
N GLY A 183 9.20 0.06 10.72
CA GLY A 183 8.97 -1.33 10.34
C GLY A 183 7.99 -2.08 11.26
N SER A 184 7.14 -1.36 11.99
CA SER A 184 6.27 -1.91 13.02
C SER A 184 4.79 -1.74 12.65
N GLY A 185 4.30 -2.58 11.72
CA GLY A 185 2.91 -2.58 11.27
C GLY A 185 1.92 -2.96 12.37
N GLY A 186 0.63 -2.75 12.10
CA GLY A 186 -0.46 -3.10 13.03
C GLY A 186 -0.74 -4.60 13.06
N ILE A 187 -1.52 -5.08 12.08
CA ILE A 187 -1.74 -6.51 11.82
C ILE A 187 -0.95 -6.92 10.57
N MET A 188 -0.30 -8.07 10.66
CA MET A 188 0.66 -8.53 9.65
C MET A 188 0.45 -10.00 9.32
N THR A 189 0.57 -10.34 8.03
CA THR A 189 0.48 -11.72 7.54
C THR A 189 1.58 -11.99 6.52
N THR A 190 2.30 -13.09 6.68
CA THR A 190 3.31 -13.55 5.73
C THR A 190 3.36 -15.07 5.65
N GLY A 191 4.05 -15.59 4.65
CA GLY A 191 4.31 -17.02 4.53
C GLY A 191 3.07 -17.89 4.40
N GLY A 192 1.96 -17.33 3.85
CA GLY A 192 0.69 -18.04 3.70
C GLY A 192 -0.17 -18.08 4.97
N GLY A 193 0.12 -17.25 5.97
CA GLY A 193 -0.72 -17.12 7.16
C GLY A 193 -2.10 -16.52 6.87
N VAL A 194 -3.01 -16.65 7.82
CA VAL A 194 -4.37 -16.10 7.75
C VAL A 194 -4.61 -15.14 8.92
N MET A 195 -5.18 -13.97 8.60
CA MET A 195 -5.62 -12.97 9.57
C MET A 195 -7.09 -12.66 9.35
N ARG A 196 -7.90 -12.78 10.41
CA ARG A 196 -9.30 -12.37 10.44
C ARG A 196 -9.50 -11.37 11.55
N ALA A 197 -9.71 -10.11 11.19
CA ALA A 197 -9.81 -9.00 12.11
C ALA A 197 -11.23 -8.43 12.12
N LYS A 198 -11.73 -8.11 13.30
CA LYS A 198 -13.06 -7.50 13.46
C LYS A 198 -13.03 -6.37 14.49
N ASN A 199 -13.61 -5.21 14.11
CA ASN A 199 -13.77 -4.03 14.98
C ASN A 199 -12.47 -3.58 15.67
N LEU A 200 -11.33 -3.60 15.00
CA LEU A 200 -10.08 -3.15 15.57
C LEU A 200 -9.97 -1.62 15.57
N THR A 201 -9.23 -1.10 16.54
CA THR A 201 -8.69 0.27 16.48
C THR A 201 -7.17 0.15 16.34
N VAL A 202 -6.65 0.45 15.15
CA VAL A 202 -5.22 0.34 14.84
C VAL A 202 -4.64 1.71 14.51
N VAL A 203 -3.58 2.09 15.20
CA VAL A 203 -2.82 3.32 14.92
C VAL A 203 -1.35 2.98 14.80
N THR A 204 -0.75 3.30 13.66
CA THR A 204 0.69 3.16 13.43
C THR A 204 1.31 4.52 13.15
N SER A 205 2.54 4.75 13.62
CA SER A 205 3.21 6.05 13.48
C SER A 205 4.63 5.94 12.93
N GLY A 206 5.20 4.76 12.88
CA GLY A 206 6.53 4.52 12.38
C GLY A 206 6.64 4.57 10.85
N ARG A 207 7.84 4.78 10.35
CA ARG A 207 8.14 4.63 8.92
C ARG A 207 7.96 3.17 8.50
N SER A 208 7.43 2.92 7.31
CA SER A 208 7.20 1.57 6.76
C SER A 208 6.37 0.67 7.70
N SER A 209 5.30 1.23 8.28
CA SER A 209 4.51 0.63 9.36
C SER A 209 3.02 0.66 9.05
N ALA A 210 2.60 -0.01 7.98
CA ALA A 210 1.19 -0.04 7.57
C ALA A 210 0.29 -0.70 8.65
N PRO A 211 -0.90 -0.13 8.96
CA PRO A 211 -1.87 -0.73 9.88
C PRO A 211 -2.35 -2.12 9.47
N ILE A 212 -2.59 -2.33 8.18
CA ILE A 212 -2.95 -3.62 7.57
C ILE A 212 -1.84 -3.97 6.57
N ARG A 213 -1.10 -5.03 6.84
CA ARG A 213 0.09 -5.34 6.06
C ARG A 213 0.19 -6.84 5.76
N SER A 214 0.69 -7.13 4.58
CA SER A 214 1.30 -8.40 4.23
C SER A 214 2.67 -8.15 3.63
N ASP A 215 3.49 -9.19 3.63
CA ASP A 215 4.82 -9.15 3.04
C ASP A 215 5.13 -10.52 2.43
N ARG A 216 6.38 -10.78 2.11
CA ARG A 216 6.87 -11.97 1.39
C ARG A 216 6.17 -13.27 1.78
N GLY A 217 5.73 -14.02 0.77
CA GLY A 217 5.00 -15.26 0.97
C GLY A 217 3.49 -15.09 1.11
N GLY A 218 2.99 -13.86 1.13
CA GLY A 218 1.57 -13.55 1.08
C GLY A 218 0.74 -14.17 2.22
N GLY A 219 -0.52 -14.36 1.93
CA GLY A 219 -1.51 -14.94 2.84
C GLY A 219 -2.92 -14.44 2.54
N ILE A 220 -3.78 -14.49 3.54
CA ILE A 220 -5.15 -14.00 3.45
C ILE A 220 -5.42 -13.06 4.63
N VAL A 221 -5.88 -11.85 4.35
CA VAL A 221 -6.30 -10.89 5.37
C VAL A 221 -7.75 -10.50 5.14
N THR A 222 -8.59 -10.73 6.12
CA THR A 222 -9.99 -10.29 6.11
C THR A 222 -10.24 -9.37 7.29
N VAL A 223 -10.77 -8.19 7.02
CA VAL A 223 -11.08 -7.15 7.99
C VAL A 223 -12.54 -6.78 7.91
N GLU A 224 -13.24 -6.77 9.04
CA GLU A 224 -14.64 -6.35 9.18
C GLU A 224 -14.75 -5.22 10.21
N GLY A 225 -15.17 -4.05 9.80
CA GLY A 225 -15.34 -2.89 10.68
C GLY A 225 -14.02 -2.35 11.26
N GLY A 226 -14.17 -1.38 12.16
CA GLY A 226 -13.05 -0.77 12.89
C GLY A 226 -12.44 0.45 12.20
N SER A 227 -11.37 0.96 12.81
CA SER A 227 -10.64 2.12 12.33
C SER A 227 -9.14 1.86 12.24
N TYR A 228 -8.53 2.25 11.12
CA TYR A 228 -7.14 2.00 10.82
C TYR A 228 -6.49 3.30 10.39
N THR A 229 -5.54 3.79 11.16
CA THR A 229 -4.87 5.07 10.93
C THR A 229 -3.37 4.87 10.79
N SER A 230 -2.82 5.36 9.68
CA SER A 230 -1.40 5.46 9.44
C SER A 230 -0.92 6.91 9.53
N ASN A 231 0.08 7.17 10.36
CA ASN A 231 0.74 8.46 10.51
C ASN A 231 2.20 8.44 10.04
N GLY A 232 2.67 7.31 9.52
CA GLY A 232 4.07 7.11 9.15
C GLY A 232 4.37 7.43 7.68
N GLN A 233 5.59 7.87 7.41
CA GLN A 233 6.10 8.00 6.06
C GLN A 233 6.33 6.62 5.44
N GLY A 234 5.96 6.43 4.16
CA GLY A 234 6.07 5.15 3.48
C GLY A 234 5.26 4.05 4.17
N SER A 235 4.13 4.44 4.76
CA SER A 235 3.25 3.59 5.54
C SER A 235 1.82 3.75 5.02
N PRO A 236 1.46 3.12 3.90
CA PRO A 236 0.07 3.13 3.44
C PRO A 236 -0.83 2.52 4.53
N VAL A 237 -2.14 2.80 4.48
CA VAL A 237 -3.05 2.13 5.43
C VAL A 237 -3.09 0.63 5.15
N ILE A 238 -3.05 0.26 3.86
CA ILE A 238 -3.01 -1.13 3.41
C ILE A 238 -1.82 -1.34 2.48
N TYR A 239 -0.91 -2.25 2.84
CA TYR A 239 0.15 -2.73 1.95
C TYR A 239 -0.06 -4.21 1.65
N SER A 240 -0.26 -4.54 0.38
CA SER A 240 -0.62 -5.89 -0.04
C SER A 240 0.42 -6.56 -0.94
N THR A 241 0.94 -7.68 -0.44
CA THR A 241 1.55 -8.77 -1.20
C THR A 241 0.75 -10.07 -0.99
N ALA A 242 -0.57 -9.95 -0.75
CA ALA A 242 -1.49 -11.03 -0.39
C ALA A 242 -2.88 -10.77 -0.99
N ASP A 243 -3.87 -11.57 -0.60
CA ASP A 243 -5.28 -11.27 -0.83
C ASP A 243 -5.86 -10.60 0.42
N ILE A 244 -6.15 -9.31 0.31
CA ILE A 244 -6.68 -8.48 1.41
C ILE A 244 -8.10 -8.03 1.09
N THR A 245 -9.05 -8.34 1.96
CA THR A 245 -10.43 -7.85 1.90
C THR A 245 -10.75 -7.06 3.16
N VAL A 246 -11.24 -5.84 2.99
CA VAL A 246 -11.68 -4.95 4.08
C VAL A 246 -13.12 -4.52 3.83
N SER A 247 -13.97 -4.65 4.84
CA SER A 247 -15.38 -4.29 4.76
C SER A 247 -15.77 -3.39 5.93
N ASP A 248 -16.63 -2.38 5.66
CA ASP A 248 -17.29 -1.53 6.66
C ASP A 248 -16.30 -0.81 7.61
N ALA A 249 -15.12 -0.42 7.11
CA ALA A 249 -14.04 0.15 7.91
C ALA A 249 -13.74 1.61 7.54
N THR A 250 -13.21 2.37 8.52
CA THR A 250 -12.64 3.70 8.33
C THR A 250 -11.12 3.60 8.20
N LEU A 251 -10.59 4.08 7.08
CA LEU A 251 -9.19 3.97 6.69
C LEU A 251 -8.60 5.37 6.51
N THR A 252 -7.55 5.72 7.27
CA THR A 252 -6.97 7.06 7.23
C THR A 252 -5.46 6.99 7.04
N SER A 253 -4.95 7.62 5.99
CA SER A 253 -3.51 7.84 5.79
C SER A 253 -3.19 9.32 5.87
N ASN A 254 -2.27 9.68 6.76
CA ASN A 254 -1.92 11.08 7.02
C ASN A 254 -0.59 11.51 6.36
N MET A 255 0.21 10.59 5.85
CA MET A 255 1.52 10.92 5.25
C MET A 255 1.91 10.06 4.05
N SER A 256 1.15 9.03 3.73
CA SER A 256 1.46 8.06 2.69
C SER A 256 0.23 7.72 1.86
N GLU A 257 0.33 6.75 0.99
CA GLU A 257 -0.77 6.21 0.21
C GLU A 257 -1.87 5.62 1.13
N GLY A 258 -3.09 5.53 0.61
CA GLY A 258 -4.17 4.78 1.26
C GLY A 258 -3.96 3.28 1.11
N ALA A 259 -3.68 2.85 -0.11
CA ALA A 259 -3.44 1.45 -0.42
C ALA A 259 -2.32 1.28 -1.45
N VAL A 260 -1.50 0.26 -1.24
CA VAL A 260 -0.43 -0.15 -2.16
C VAL A 260 -0.57 -1.63 -2.45
N ILE A 261 -0.57 -1.99 -3.74
CA ILE A 261 -0.58 -3.38 -4.21
C ILE A 261 0.71 -3.66 -4.97
N GLU A 262 1.46 -4.65 -4.52
CA GLU A 262 2.66 -5.10 -5.19
C GLU A 262 2.44 -6.47 -5.87
N GLY A 263 2.72 -6.53 -7.18
CA GLY A 263 2.65 -7.77 -7.97
C GLY A 263 1.24 -8.33 -8.14
N LYS A 264 1.13 -9.65 -8.34
CA LYS A 264 -0.13 -10.38 -8.60
C LYS A 264 -1.07 -10.49 -7.40
N ASN A 265 -1.17 -9.47 -6.59
CA ASN A 265 -1.93 -9.49 -5.34
C ASN A 265 -3.19 -8.65 -5.44
N SER A 266 -4.00 -8.67 -4.38
CA SER A 266 -5.30 -8.02 -4.42
C SER A 266 -5.61 -7.18 -3.17
N ILE A 267 -6.41 -6.13 -3.38
CA ILE A 267 -7.15 -5.43 -2.32
C ILE A 267 -8.60 -5.29 -2.77
N THR A 268 -9.52 -5.72 -1.93
CA THR A 268 -10.96 -5.51 -2.09
C THR A 268 -11.48 -4.70 -0.90
N LEU A 269 -12.11 -3.56 -1.20
CA LEU A 269 -12.76 -2.68 -0.22
C LEU A 269 -14.27 -2.72 -0.43
N ASN A 270 -15.04 -3.05 0.60
CA ASN A 270 -16.50 -3.05 0.56
C ASN A 270 -17.04 -2.05 1.57
N ASN A 271 -17.77 -1.04 1.11
CA ASN A 271 -18.39 -0.03 1.95
C ASN A 271 -17.42 0.64 2.94
N CYS A 272 -16.18 0.88 2.50
CA CYS A 272 -15.14 1.52 3.32
C CYS A 272 -15.10 3.03 3.10
N GLU A 273 -14.73 3.78 4.14
CA GLU A 273 -14.42 5.21 4.05
C GLU A 273 -12.91 5.39 4.11
N MET A 274 -12.28 5.74 2.99
CA MET A 274 -10.83 5.96 2.90
C MET A 274 -10.51 7.44 2.68
N THR A 275 -9.68 8.00 3.56
CA THR A 275 -9.13 9.36 3.42
C THR A 275 -7.60 9.31 3.36
N VAL A 276 -7.03 9.94 2.34
CA VAL A 276 -5.59 9.91 2.06
C VAL A 276 -5.03 11.32 1.98
N SER A 277 -3.95 11.56 2.70
CA SER A 277 -3.14 12.78 2.66
C SER A 277 -1.69 12.40 2.41
N ASN A 278 -1.39 11.90 1.20
CA ASN A 278 -0.04 11.51 0.82
C ASN A 278 0.82 12.76 0.60
N THR A 279 1.79 13.00 1.49
CA THR A 279 2.66 14.17 1.45
C THR A 279 4.11 13.84 1.12
N ASN A 280 4.44 12.56 1.00
CA ASN A 280 5.79 12.10 0.78
C ASN A 280 5.83 10.99 -0.27
N ARG A 281 6.63 11.19 -1.30
CA ARG A 281 6.91 10.12 -2.27
C ARG A 281 7.67 9.00 -1.59
N ASN A 282 7.24 7.77 -1.84
CA ASN A 282 7.78 6.58 -1.22
C ASN A 282 8.74 5.83 -2.16
N GLY A 283 9.86 5.35 -1.64
CA GLY A 283 10.84 4.59 -2.40
C GLY A 283 11.32 5.32 -3.66
N HIS A 284 11.10 4.72 -4.82
CA HIS A 284 11.44 5.27 -6.13
C HIS A 284 10.29 6.04 -6.78
N ALA A 285 9.13 6.19 -6.13
CA ALA A 285 7.97 6.88 -6.67
C ALA A 285 8.29 8.34 -7.04
N GLN A 286 7.82 8.76 -8.21
CA GLN A 286 7.96 10.12 -8.73
C GLN A 286 6.68 10.93 -8.64
N PHE A 287 5.58 10.29 -8.26
CA PHE A 287 4.26 10.87 -8.08
C PHE A 287 3.81 10.78 -6.63
N LEU A 288 2.82 11.56 -6.25
CA LEU A 288 1.99 11.37 -5.07
C LEU A 288 0.68 10.76 -5.55
N ASP A 289 0.18 9.77 -4.83
CA ASP A 289 -1.07 9.10 -5.18
C ASP A 289 -1.81 8.57 -3.95
N ALA A 290 -3.08 8.25 -4.10
CA ALA A 290 -3.87 7.63 -3.04
C ALA A 290 -3.81 6.10 -3.13
N ILE A 291 -3.88 5.56 -4.33
CA ILE A 291 -3.82 4.12 -4.58
C ILE A 291 -2.69 3.86 -5.57
N MET A 292 -1.65 3.15 -5.12
CA MET A 292 -0.51 2.77 -5.94
C MET A 292 -0.58 1.28 -6.27
N ILE A 293 -0.44 0.95 -7.56
CA ILE A 293 -0.42 -0.44 -8.03
C ILE A 293 0.84 -0.63 -8.88
N TYR A 294 1.75 -1.49 -8.42
CA TYR A 294 3.07 -1.59 -9.03
C TYR A 294 3.70 -2.97 -8.89
N GLN A 295 4.80 -3.16 -9.56
CA GLN A 295 5.72 -4.27 -9.33
C GLN A 295 7.09 -3.71 -8.99
N SER A 296 7.62 -4.10 -7.84
CA SER A 296 9.00 -3.77 -7.46
C SER A 296 10.00 -4.78 -8.01
N PHE A 297 11.28 -4.53 -7.75
CA PHE A 297 12.37 -5.47 -8.05
C PHE A 297 12.85 -6.22 -6.81
N SER A 298 12.18 -6.05 -5.67
CA SER A 298 12.56 -6.68 -4.40
C SER A 298 12.45 -8.19 -4.42
N GLY A 299 11.53 -8.74 -5.25
CA GLY A 299 11.16 -10.15 -5.24
C GLY A 299 10.23 -10.51 -4.09
N ASP A 300 9.60 -9.52 -3.45
CA ASP A 300 8.66 -9.73 -2.35
C ASP A 300 7.29 -10.20 -2.83
N ALA A 301 6.95 -9.88 -4.08
CA ALA A 301 5.75 -10.34 -4.75
C ALA A 301 6.04 -10.92 -6.14
N ASP A 302 5.32 -11.97 -6.54
CA ASP A 302 5.36 -12.50 -7.90
C ASP A 302 4.74 -11.51 -8.89
N SER A 303 5.28 -11.49 -10.11
CA SER A 303 4.69 -10.73 -11.22
C SER A 303 3.38 -11.36 -11.68
N GLY A 304 2.44 -10.51 -12.09
CA GLY A 304 1.14 -10.94 -12.62
C GLY A 304 0.13 -9.80 -12.61
N ASN A 305 -1.14 -10.12 -12.72
CA ASN A 305 -2.20 -9.12 -12.66
C ASN A 305 -2.44 -8.71 -11.21
N SER A 306 -2.37 -7.40 -10.97
CA SER A 306 -2.75 -6.80 -9.69
C SER A 306 -4.24 -6.44 -9.71
N HIS A 307 -4.95 -6.63 -8.61
CA HIS A 307 -6.39 -6.37 -8.55
C HIS A 307 -6.72 -5.38 -7.44
N PHE A 308 -7.35 -4.27 -7.80
CA PHE A 308 -8.00 -3.36 -6.84
C PHE A 308 -9.49 -3.31 -7.12
N THR A 309 -10.29 -3.62 -6.11
CA THR A 309 -11.76 -3.56 -6.21
C THR A 309 -12.31 -2.70 -5.08
N MET A 310 -13.20 -1.77 -5.41
CA MET A 310 -13.93 -1.02 -4.40
C MET A 310 -15.43 -0.98 -4.74
N ASN A 311 -16.24 -1.43 -3.78
CA ASN A 311 -17.69 -1.52 -3.88
C ASN A 311 -18.31 -0.63 -2.81
N GLY A 312 -19.02 0.43 -3.21
CA GLY A 312 -19.59 1.41 -2.29
C GLY A 312 -18.57 2.17 -1.46
N GLY A 313 -19.04 2.96 -0.52
CA GLY A 313 -18.19 3.77 0.36
C GLY A 313 -17.59 4.99 -0.31
N SER A 314 -16.45 5.46 0.19
CA SER A 314 -15.80 6.67 -0.33
C SER A 314 -14.27 6.57 -0.34
N LEU A 315 -13.67 7.19 -1.36
CA LEU A 315 -12.23 7.42 -1.46
C LEU A 315 -11.98 8.92 -1.64
N THR A 316 -11.37 9.55 -0.65
CA THR A 316 -10.99 10.97 -0.66
C THR A 316 -9.48 11.10 -0.68
N ASN A 317 -8.94 11.70 -1.73
CA ASN A 317 -7.53 12.04 -1.86
C ASN A 317 -7.33 13.55 -1.69
N ARG A 318 -6.34 13.94 -0.89
CA ARG A 318 -6.00 15.34 -0.65
C ARG A 318 -4.96 15.89 -1.61
N GLN A 319 -4.05 15.03 -2.10
CA GLN A 319 -2.92 15.44 -2.94
C GLN A 319 -2.53 14.34 -3.93
N GLY A 320 -2.15 14.75 -5.15
CA GLY A 320 -1.66 13.87 -6.19
C GLY A 320 -2.76 13.10 -6.94
N HIS A 321 -2.38 11.99 -7.51
CA HIS A 321 -3.26 11.18 -8.33
C HIS A 321 -4.20 10.33 -7.46
N LEU A 322 -5.41 10.08 -7.92
CA LEU A 322 -6.30 9.17 -7.18
C LEU A 322 -5.84 7.71 -7.33
N PHE A 323 -5.47 7.32 -8.56
CA PHE A 323 -4.86 6.02 -8.87
C PHE A 323 -3.58 6.20 -9.67
N HIS A 324 -2.56 5.38 -9.37
CA HIS A 324 -1.32 5.31 -10.14
C HIS A 324 -0.94 3.85 -10.42
N VAL A 325 -0.66 3.55 -11.69
CA VAL A 325 -0.26 2.23 -12.16
C VAL A 325 1.08 2.31 -12.87
N THR A 326 2.05 1.54 -12.38
CA THR A 326 3.39 1.48 -12.96
C THR A 326 4.00 0.09 -12.88
N ASN A 327 4.73 -0.31 -13.90
CA ASN A 327 5.49 -1.57 -13.96
C ASN A 327 4.67 -2.84 -13.70
N THR A 328 3.37 -2.82 -13.95
CA THR A 328 2.47 -3.97 -13.73
C THR A 328 1.31 -3.97 -14.72
N ASN A 329 0.48 -5.01 -14.67
CA ASN A 329 -0.82 -5.08 -15.32
C ASN A 329 -1.91 -5.03 -14.24
N ALA A 330 -2.55 -3.88 -14.07
CA ALA A 330 -3.55 -3.64 -13.03
C ALA A 330 -4.97 -3.79 -13.57
N ILE A 331 -5.84 -4.38 -12.75
CA ILE A 331 -7.29 -4.40 -12.96
C ILE A 331 -7.93 -3.64 -11.80
N ILE A 332 -8.52 -2.49 -12.11
CA ILE A 332 -9.21 -1.61 -11.17
C ILE A 332 -10.71 -1.74 -11.43
N SER A 333 -11.48 -2.10 -10.42
CA SER A 333 -12.94 -2.22 -10.51
C SER A 333 -13.60 -1.32 -9.48
N LEU A 334 -14.41 -0.38 -9.94
CA LEU A 334 -15.15 0.59 -9.11
C LEU A 334 -16.64 0.43 -9.32
N ASN A 335 -17.37 0.28 -8.23
CA ASN A 335 -18.81 0.11 -8.25
C ASN A 335 -19.48 1.00 -7.18
N ASP A 336 -20.18 2.05 -7.61
CA ASP A 336 -20.91 2.99 -6.73
C ASP A 336 -20.03 3.61 -5.61
N VAL A 337 -18.81 3.98 -5.94
CA VAL A 337 -17.85 4.58 -5.00
C VAL A 337 -17.91 6.10 -5.11
N LYS A 338 -18.04 6.80 -3.97
CA LYS A 338 -17.87 8.25 -3.93
C LYS A 338 -16.40 8.62 -4.03
N LEU A 339 -15.96 9.02 -5.21
CA LEU A 339 -14.58 9.48 -5.45
C LEU A 339 -14.48 11.00 -5.23
N THR A 340 -13.45 11.42 -4.50
CA THR A 340 -13.10 12.84 -4.32
C THR A 340 -11.60 13.01 -4.45
N ASN A 341 -11.15 13.87 -5.38
CA ASN A 341 -9.77 14.26 -5.48
C ASN A 341 -9.67 15.77 -5.27
N ASP A 342 -9.09 16.19 -4.15
CA ASP A 342 -8.91 17.61 -3.79
C ASP A 342 -7.68 18.23 -4.44
N ASP A 343 -6.80 17.42 -5.07
CA ASP A 343 -5.64 17.92 -5.80
C ASP A 343 -6.07 18.81 -6.98
N SER A 344 -5.36 19.91 -7.19
CA SER A 344 -5.70 20.91 -8.22
C SER A 344 -5.60 20.35 -9.65
N ALA A 345 -4.73 19.38 -9.89
CA ALA A 345 -4.58 18.75 -11.20
C ALA A 345 -5.69 17.74 -11.52
N LYS A 346 -6.46 17.31 -10.51
CA LYS A 346 -7.59 16.39 -10.68
C LYS A 346 -7.26 15.14 -11.50
N VAL A 347 -6.07 14.55 -11.28
CA VAL A 347 -5.71 13.31 -11.98
C VAL A 347 -6.47 12.14 -11.34
N LEU A 348 -7.38 11.53 -12.12
CA LEU A 348 -8.12 10.34 -11.72
C LEU A 348 -7.24 9.09 -11.76
N LEU A 349 -6.53 8.88 -12.85
CA LEU A 349 -5.68 7.72 -13.06
C LEU A 349 -4.45 8.11 -13.88
N SER A 350 -3.29 7.66 -13.47
CA SER A 350 -2.10 7.67 -14.33
C SER A 350 -1.59 6.25 -14.56
N VAL A 351 -1.28 5.96 -15.83
CA VAL A 351 -0.68 4.69 -16.28
C VAL A 351 0.59 5.06 -17.04
N CYS A 352 1.72 5.01 -16.39
CA CYS A 352 2.97 5.47 -16.98
C CYS A 352 4.21 4.90 -16.27
N ALA A 353 5.36 5.10 -16.92
CA ALA A 353 6.64 4.82 -16.28
C ALA A 353 6.82 5.69 -15.02
N ASP A 354 7.45 5.09 -14.02
CA ASP A 354 7.84 5.72 -12.77
C ASP A 354 9.28 5.31 -12.42
N GLY A 355 9.74 5.59 -11.23
CA GLY A 355 11.05 5.13 -10.72
C GLY A 355 11.20 3.62 -10.65
N TRP A 356 10.13 2.88 -10.84
CA TRP A 356 10.09 1.42 -10.96
C TRP A 356 10.17 1.04 -12.43
N GLN A 357 11.33 0.55 -12.87
CA GLN A 357 11.55 0.20 -14.29
C GLN A 357 11.34 -1.29 -14.52
N GLY A 358 10.72 -1.68 -15.62
CA GLY A 358 10.58 -3.10 -15.96
C GLY A 358 9.63 -3.40 -17.11
N ALA A 359 8.53 -4.11 -16.85
CA ALA A 359 7.86 -4.88 -17.89
C ALA A 359 6.78 -4.12 -18.66
N SER A 360 5.87 -3.46 -17.99
CA SER A 360 4.75 -2.80 -18.67
C SER A 360 3.98 -1.89 -17.72
N ASN A 361 3.35 -0.88 -18.28
CA ASN A 361 2.41 -0.04 -17.56
C ASN A 361 1.05 -0.27 -18.21
N LYS A 362 0.27 -1.20 -17.67
CA LYS A 362 -1.04 -1.55 -18.21
C LYS A 362 -2.12 -1.46 -17.16
N ALA A 363 -3.27 -0.94 -17.53
CA ALA A 363 -4.42 -0.89 -16.67
C ALA A 363 -5.71 -1.26 -17.40
N THR A 364 -6.61 -1.95 -16.71
CA THR A 364 -8.01 -2.04 -17.05
C THR A 364 -8.81 -1.34 -15.96
N LEU A 365 -9.56 -0.31 -16.29
CA LEU A 365 -10.46 0.39 -15.38
C LEU A 365 -11.90 0.03 -15.74
N ASN A 366 -12.54 -0.72 -14.86
CA ASN A 366 -13.95 -1.09 -14.96
C ASN A 366 -14.78 -0.20 -14.02
N ALA A 367 -15.73 0.53 -14.55
CA ALA A 367 -16.63 1.39 -13.81
C ALA A 367 -18.08 0.91 -14.02
N SER A 368 -18.77 0.58 -12.91
CA SER A 368 -20.16 0.17 -12.89
C SER A 368 -20.91 1.05 -11.89
N HIS A 369 -22.06 1.64 -12.28
CA HIS A 369 -22.82 2.62 -11.48
C HIS A 369 -21.95 3.77 -10.95
N GLN A 370 -20.89 4.14 -11.68
CA GLN A 370 -19.81 4.96 -11.17
C GLN A 370 -19.83 6.38 -11.73
N GLN A 371 -19.70 7.38 -10.85
CA GLN A 371 -19.43 8.76 -11.22
C GLN A 371 -17.93 9.00 -11.11
N MET A 372 -17.29 9.40 -12.21
CA MET A 372 -15.86 9.69 -12.27
C MET A 372 -15.61 11.11 -12.77
N GLU A 373 -14.67 11.80 -12.14
CA GLU A 373 -14.24 13.15 -12.52
C GLU A 373 -12.72 13.22 -12.56
N GLY A 374 -12.17 13.90 -13.58
CA GLY A 374 -10.75 14.22 -13.66
C GLY A 374 -10.08 13.73 -14.93
N THR A 375 -8.76 13.91 -14.97
CA THR A 375 -7.94 13.54 -16.13
C THR A 375 -7.39 12.12 -15.97
N ILE A 376 -7.43 11.34 -17.03
CA ILE A 376 -6.72 10.08 -17.15
C ILE A 376 -5.46 10.32 -17.99
N LEU A 377 -4.31 9.94 -17.45
CA LEU A 377 -3.00 10.11 -18.06
C LEU A 377 -2.43 8.75 -18.46
N VAL A 378 -2.16 8.54 -19.74
CA VAL A 378 -1.60 7.28 -20.29
C VAL A 378 -0.33 7.61 -21.06
N GLY A 379 0.82 7.22 -20.51
CA GLY A 379 2.12 7.50 -21.11
C GLY A 379 2.34 6.74 -22.43
N ASN A 380 3.29 7.19 -23.25
CA ASN A 380 3.56 6.68 -24.60
C ASN A 380 3.77 5.15 -24.67
N ASP A 381 4.43 4.54 -23.69
CA ASP A 381 4.67 3.09 -23.64
C ASP A 381 3.68 2.36 -22.70
N SER A 382 2.47 2.89 -22.57
CA SER A 382 1.48 2.42 -21.64
C SER A 382 0.16 2.07 -22.31
N GLU A 383 -0.66 1.26 -21.64
CA GLU A 383 -1.93 0.79 -22.20
C GLU A 383 -3.05 0.91 -21.17
N LEU A 384 -4.18 1.46 -21.59
CA LEU A 384 -5.41 1.52 -20.80
C LEU A 384 -6.58 0.91 -21.56
N THR A 385 -7.32 0.04 -20.89
CA THR A 385 -8.69 -0.34 -21.28
C THR A 385 -9.65 0.30 -20.29
N LEU A 386 -10.53 1.18 -20.76
CA LEU A 386 -11.55 1.85 -19.96
C LEU A 386 -12.93 1.28 -20.33
N ASN A 387 -13.60 0.68 -19.38
CA ASN A 387 -14.94 0.14 -19.55
C ASN A 387 -15.93 0.89 -18.65
N LEU A 388 -16.88 1.58 -19.24
CA LEU A 388 -17.99 2.25 -18.56
C LEU A 388 -19.26 1.41 -18.76
N ALA A 389 -19.91 1.02 -17.67
CA ALA A 389 -21.09 0.20 -17.66
C ALA A 389 -22.12 0.70 -16.63
N ASP A 390 -23.35 0.22 -16.75
CA ASP A 390 -24.41 0.34 -15.76
C ASP A 390 -24.65 1.81 -15.33
N GLY A 391 -24.90 2.70 -16.29
CA GLY A 391 -25.22 4.10 -16.05
C GLY A 391 -24.04 4.96 -15.56
N SER A 392 -22.81 4.48 -15.69
CA SER A 392 -21.64 5.24 -15.28
C SER A 392 -21.44 6.52 -16.08
N THR A 393 -20.92 7.54 -15.42
CA THR A 393 -20.58 8.83 -16.03
C THR A 393 -19.11 9.15 -15.83
N PHE A 394 -18.44 9.55 -16.90
CA PHE A 394 -17.08 10.08 -16.85
C PHE A 394 -17.06 11.55 -17.28
N ASN A 395 -16.73 12.45 -16.35
CA ASN A 395 -16.49 13.86 -16.60
C ASN A 395 -14.98 14.10 -16.66
N GLY A 396 -14.39 13.98 -17.83
CA GLY A 396 -12.94 14.01 -17.89
C GLY A 396 -12.37 13.93 -19.29
N SER A 397 -11.05 14.00 -19.33
CA SER A 397 -10.24 13.89 -20.53
C SER A 397 -9.21 12.78 -20.43
N ILE A 398 -8.70 12.33 -21.56
CA ILE A 398 -7.61 11.34 -21.64
C ILE A 398 -6.50 11.91 -22.49
N GLY A 399 -5.27 11.88 -21.97
CA GLY A 399 -4.09 12.38 -22.65
C GLY A 399 -2.80 11.71 -22.17
N GLY A 400 -1.69 12.06 -22.81
CA GLY A 400 -0.38 11.46 -22.54
C GLY A 400 0.70 12.45 -22.14
N ASN A 401 0.33 13.72 -21.91
CA ASN A 401 1.31 14.72 -21.48
C ASN A 401 1.48 14.62 -19.95
N ILE A 402 2.57 13.99 -19.52
CA ILE A 402 2.82 13.64 -18.13
C ILE A 402 4.11 14.27 -17.66
N THR A 403 4.02 14.99 -16.54
CA THR A 403 5.17 15.58 -15.85
C THR A 403 5.14 15.10 -14.40
N ASN A 404 6.29 14.68 -13.86
CA ASN A 404 6.38 14.24 -12.48
C ASN A 404 6.46 15.43 -11.50
N ALA A 405 6.43 15.14 -10.21
CA ALA A 405 6.48 16.15 -9.15
C ALA A 405 7.78 16.99 -9.13
N ALA A 406 8.85 16.52 -9.77
CA ALA A 406 10.10 17.27 -9.91
C ALA A 406 10.12 18.16 -11.16
N GLY A 407 9.03 18.19 -11.96
CA GLY A 407 8.95 18.95 -13.21
C GLY A 407 9.57 18.25 -14.42
N ASN A 408 9.97 17.00 -14.31
CA ASN A 408 10.53 16.25 -15.44
C ASN A 408 9.40 15.68 -16.29
N THR A 409 9.53 15.81 -17.63
CA THR A 409 8.61 15.21 -18.58
C THR A 409 8.81 13.70 -18.61
N ILE A 410 7.74 12.94 -18.31
CA ILE A 410 7.71 11.48 -18.38
C ILE A 410 7.18 11.02 -19.73
N SER A 411 6.20 11.71 -20.28
CA SER A 411 5.60 11.41 -21.58
C SER A 411 5.08 12.67 -22.24
N THR A 412 5.03 12.70 -23.57
CA THR A 412 4.42 13.80 -24.36
C THR A 412 3.32 13.29 -25.28
N GLU A 413 3.16 11.97 -25.40
CA GLU A 413 2.20 11.34 -26.31
C GLU A 413 1.31 10.38 -25.52
N THR A 414 0.07 10.23 -25.97
CA THR A 414 -0.87 9.29 -25.39
C THR A 414 -0.54 7.87 -25.86
N GLY A 415 -0.42 6.95 -24.94
CA GLY A 415 -0.25 5.53 -25.22
C GLY A 415 -1.49 4.89 -25.84
N THR A 416 -1.57 3.58 -25.77
CA THR A 416 -2.73 2.85 -26.29
C THR A 416 -3.91 2.96 -25.32
N VAL A 417 -5.04 3.50 -25.81
CA VAL A 417 -6.27 3.67 -25.01
C VAL A 417 -7.46 3.10 -25.74
N ASN A 418 -8.07 2.08 -25.17
CA ASN A 418 -9.26 1.44 -25.68
C ASN A 418 -10.45 1.74 -24.75
N VAL A 419 -11.50 2.36 -25.29
CA VAL A 419 -12.70 2.75 -24.52
C VAL A 419 -13.90 1.93 -24.96
N THR A 420 -14.59 1.35 -23.99
CA THR A 420 -15.93 0.78 -24.18
C THR A 420 -16.93 1.60 -23.37
N LEU A 421 -17.92 2.15 -24.04
CA LEU A 421 -18.99 2.95 -23.47
C LEU A 421 -20.30 2.18 -23.56
N GLY A 422 -20.88 1.83 -22.42
CA GLY A 422 -22.20 1.18 -22.34
C GLY A 422 -23.31 2.09 -22.83
N ASP A 423 -24.43 1.51 -23.27
CA ASP A 423 -25.53 2.23 -23.91
C ASP A 423 -26.22 3.26 -22.99
N ASP A 424 -26.15 3.07 -21.69
CA ASP A 424 -26.70 3.95 -20.65
C ASP A 424 -25.66 4.88 -20.00
N CYS A 425 -24.39 4.77 -20.43
CA CYS A 425 -23.28 5.55 -19.90
C CYS A 425 -23.11 6.89 -20.61
N THR A 426 -22.43 7.84 -19.96
CA THR A 426 -22.17 9.16 -20.53
C THR A 426 -20.71 9.55 -20.32
N TRP A 427 -20.09 10.14 -21.35
CA TRP A 427 -18.76 10.74 -21.25
C TRP A 427 -18.82 12.22 -21.63
N ASN A 428 -18.52 13.09 -20.66
CA ASN A 428 -18.45 14.53 -20.86
C ASN A 428 -16.99 14.95 -20.96
N LEU A 429 -16.56 15.46 -22.12
CA LEU A 429 -15.18 15.90 -22.30
C LEU A 429 -14.92 17.19 -21.51
N THR A 430 -13.74 17.30 -20.90
CA THR A 430 -13.26 18.46 -20.14
C THR A 430 -12.01 19.08 -20.74
N ALA A 431 -11.40 18.41 -21.72
CA ALA A 431 -10.30 18.88 -22.58
C ALA A 431 -10.25 18.06 -23.88
N ASP A 432 -9.43 18.47 -24.83
CA ASP A 432 -9.13 17.67 -26.01
C ASP A 432 -8.61 16.29 -25.58
N THR A 433 -9.14 15.23 -26.16
CA THR A 433 -9.00 13.86 -25.67
C THR A 433 -8.52 12.94 -26.79
N TYR A 434 -7.58 12.06 -26.45
CA TYR A 434 -6.91 11.18 -27.41
C TYR A 434 -7.05 9.73 -27.00
N ILE A 435 -7.61 8.89 -27.88
CA ILE A 435 -7.78 7.46 -27.68
C ILE A 435 -7.42 6.66 -28.95
N THR A 436 -7.15 5.39 -28.80
CA THR A 436 -6.84 4.49 -29.91
C THR A 436 -8.09 3.89 -30.53
N SER A 437 -9.04 3.46 -29.70
CA SER A 437 -10.30 2.86 -30.18
C SER A 437 -11.47 3.22 -29.27
N LEU A 438 -12.66 3.24 -29.88
CA LEU A 438 -13.94 3.48 -29.20
C LEU A 438 -14.95 2.42 -29.63
N LYS A 439 -15.59 1.78 -28.65
CA LYS A 439 -16.74 0.91 -28.83
C LYS A 439 -17.92 1.48 -28.01
N GLY A 440 -19.06 1.68 -28.65
CA GLY A 440 -20.28 2.20 -28.02
C GLY A 440 -20.94 3.31 -28.83
N ASP A 441 -22.03 3.88 -28.28
CA ASP A 441 -22.79 4.94 -28.95
C ASP A 441 -22.14 6.32 -28.75
N VAL A 442 -21.65 6.90 -29.87
CA VAL A 442 -20.99 8.20 -29.92
C VAL A 442 -21.89 9.33 -29.42
N SER A 443 -23.22 9.21 -29.58
CA SER A 443 -24.19 10.22 -29.10
C SER A 443 -24.18 10.40 -27.59
N ARG A 444 -23.61 9.45 -26.86
CA ARG A 444 -23.41 9.48 -25.40
C ARG A 444 -22.18 10.30 -24.99
N ILE A 445 -21.36 10.75 -25.96
CA ILE A 445 -20.18 11.58 -25.71
C ILE A 445 -20.55 13.04 -25.95
N LYS A 446 -20.43 13.87 -24.93
CA LYS A 446 -20.67 15.32 -25.01
C LYS A 446 -19.33 16.04 -25.15
N ALA A 447 -19.12 16.65 -26.28
CA ALA A 447 -17.87 17.36 -26.61
C ALA A 447 -17.62 18.58 -25.73
N ASN A 448 -18.66 19.33 -25.36
CA ASN A 448 -18.56 20.55 -24.54
C ASN A 448 -17.59 21.61 -25.11
N GLY A 449 -17.40 21.63 -26.44
CA GLY A 449 -16.46 22.53 -27.11
C GLY A 449 -15.02 21.97 -27.24
N TYR A 450 -14.78 20.76 -26.80
CA TYR A 450 -13.49 20.05 -26.93
C TYR A 450 -13.57 19.02 -28.06
N ARG A 451 -12.43 18.45 -28.43
CA ARG A 451 -12.32 17.49 -29.53
C ARG A 451 -11.98 16.10 -29.00
N LEU A 452 -12.56 15.09 -29.62
CA LEU A 452 -12.16 13.70 -29.46
C LEU A 452 -11.37 13.25 -30.68
N PHE A 453 -10.18 12.75 -30.45
CA PHE A 453 -9.34 12.12 -31.47
C PHE A 453 -9.32 10.61 -31.26
N VAL A 454 -9.67 9.87 -32.32
CA VAL A 454 -9.62 8.42 -32.34
C VAL A 454 -8.58 7.99 -33.37
N ASN A 455 -7.56 7.27 -32.94
CA ASN A 455 -6.44 6.86 -33.78
C ASN A 455 -5.84 8.04 -34.58
N GLY A 456 -5.61 9.15 -33.91
CA GLY A 456 -5.03 10.38 -34.48
C GLY A 456 -5.94 11.21 -35.41
N LYS A 457 -7.18 10.78 -35.62
CA LYS A 457 -8.16 11.50 -36.45
C LYS A 457 -9.21 12.17 -35.55
N GLU A 458 -9.52 13.43 -35.85
CA GLU A 458 -10.62 14.14 -35.19
C GLU A 458 -11.92 13.40 -35.48
N PHE A 459 -12.62 13.00 -34.43
CA PHE A 459 -13.83 12.16 -34.48
C PHE A 459 -15.08 12.91 -34.02
N ILE A 460 -14.97 13.74 -33.00
CA ILE A 460 -16.03 14.62 -32.46
C ILE A 460 -15.42 16.00 -32.24
N ARG A 461 -16.22 17.06 -32.55
CA ARG A 461 -15.91 18.45 -32.34
C ARG A 461 -17.01 19.18 -31.60
#